data_6c72fb6e451e1301aff12798a6b11e7d
#
_entry.id   6c72fb6e451e1301aff12798a6b11e7d
#
_cell.length_a   1.000
_cell.length_b   1.000
_cell.length_c   1.000
_cell.angle_alpha   90.00
_cell.angle_beta   90.00
_cell.angle_gamma   90.00
#
_symmetry.space_group_name_H-M   'P 1'
#
loop_
_entity.id
_entity.type
_entity.pdbx_description
1 polymer ?
#
loop_
_entity_poly.entity_id
_entity_poly.type
_entity_poly.pdbx_seq_one_letter_code
_entity_poly.pdbx_strand_id
1 'polypeptide(L)'
;MIKSFLVKIILLILVINVNYAQQSVKDDQGFYLMCEKMPELVGGMDGLQKKIRYPLQAKTLGVQGVVYVQAIINEKGKVDSTKLVKKLGAGCDEEAIRVLKKSKFKPGYDKGKPVKVRFTLPIFFRL
;
A
#
# COMPACT_ATOMS: atom_id res chain seq x y z
N MET A 1 -48.95 0.94 -10.21
CA MET A 1 -48.22 -0.29 -10.57
C MET A 1 -46.82 -0.04 -11.13
N ILE A 2 -46.64 0.90 -12.07
CA ILE A 2 -45.35 1.20 -12.70
C ILE A 2 -44.32 1.78 -11.68
N LYS A 3 -44.77 2.61 -10.71
CA LYS A 3 -43.90 3.19 -9.68
C LYS A 3 -43.27 2.15 -8.74
N SER A 4 -44.02 1.09 -8.39
CA SER A 4 -43.50 -0.01 -7.55
C SER A 4 -42.46 -0.85 -8.27
N PHE A 5 -42.61 -1.04 -9.58
CA PHE A 5 -41.68 -1.77 -10.42
C PHE A 5 -40.37 -1.02 -10.61
N LEU A 6 -40.45 0.31 -10.86
CA LEU A 6 -39.29 1.20 -10.98
C LEU A 6 -38.48 1.28 -9.68
N VAL A 7 -39.13 1.36 -8.52
CA VAL A 7 -38.46 1.37 -7.20
C VAL A 7 -37.70 0.08 -6.97
N LYS A 8 -38.26 -1.07 -7.34
CA LYS A 8 -37.58 -2.38 -7.23
C LYS A 8 -36.38 -2.48 -8.14
N ILE A 9 -36.45 -1.93 -9.36
CA ILE A 9 -35.33 -1.91 -10.30
C ILE A 9 -34.22 -0.98 -9.79
N ILE A 10 -34.55 0.18 -9.27
CA ILE A 10 -33.60 1.13 -8.69
C ILE A 10 -32.89 0.53 -7.47
N LEU A 11 -33.63 -0.15 -6.59
CA LEU A 11 -33.07 -0.88 -5.45
C LEU A 11 -32.13 -2.02 -5.90
N LEU A 12 -32.50 -2.74 -6.95
CA LEU A 12 -31.67 -3.81 -7.52
C LEU A 12 -30.35 -3.28 -8.09
N ILE A 13 -30.41 -2.15 -8.80
CA ILE A 13 -29.23 -1.47 -9.37
C ILE A 13 -28.32 -0.92 -8.26
N LEU A 14 -28.89 -0.39 -7.17
CA LEU A 14 -28.13 0.06 -6.00
C LEU A 14 -27.39 -1.07 -5.31
N VAL A 15 -28.03 -2.23 -5.16
CA VAL A 15 -27.41 -3.42 -4.56
C VAL A 15 -26.26 -3.96 -5.43
N ILE A 16 -26.42 -3.93 -6.76
CA ILE A 16 -25.36 -4.35 -7.70
C ILE A 16 -24.15 -3.41 -7.62
N ASN A 17 -24.37 -2.10 -7.53
CA ASN A 17 -23.27 -1.13 -7.44
C ASN A 17 -22.47 -1.26 -6.14
N VAL A 18 -23.10 -1.59 -5.03
CA VAL A 18 -22.41 -1.83 -3.74
C VAL A 18 -21.52 -3.06 -3.80
N ASN A 19 -21.91 -4.11 -4.53
CA ASN A 19 -21.10 -5.32 -4.66
C ASN A 19 -19.82 -5.13 -5.51
N TYR A 20 -19.84 -4.24 -6.50
CA TYR A 20 -18.65 -3.95 -7.31
C TYR A 20 -17.58 -3.15 -6.56
N ALA A 21 -17.96 -2.36 -5.56
CA ALA A 21 -17.04 -1.50 -4.80
C ALA A 21 -16.21 -2.25 -3.74
N GLN A 22 -16.53 -3.51 -3.45
CA GLN A 22 -15.90 -4.31 -2.39
C GLN A 22 -15.18 -5.56 -2.92
N GLN A 23 -14.88 -5.60 -4.22
CA GLN A 23 -14.25 -6.78 -4.81
C GLN A 23 -12.75 -6.82 -4.47
N SER A 24 -12.35 -7.83 -3.70
CA SER A 24 -10.96 -8.13 -3.43
C SER A 24 -10.26 -8.65 -4.68
N VAL A 25 -9.04 -8.18 -4.93
CA VAL A 25 -8.22 -8.61 -6.05
C VAL A 25 -6.96 -9.29 -5.53
N LYS A 26 -6.66 -10.48 -6.03
CA LYS A 26 -5.44 -11.23 -5.75
C LYS A 26 -4.59 -11.35 -7.00
N ASP A 27 -3.27 -11.47 -6.80
CA ASP A 27 -2.34 -11.84 -7.87
C ASP A 27 -2.31 -13.38 -8.08
N ASP A 28 -1.51 -13.81 -9.04
CA ASP A 28 -1.29 -15.22 -9.37
C ASP A 28 -0.62 -16.03 -8.25
N GLN A 29 0.05 -15.35 -7.31
CA GLN A 29 0.68 -15.97 -6.14
C GLN A 29 -0.23 -15.99 -4.90
N GLY A 30 -1.44 -15.45 -5.01
CA GLY A 30 -2.44 -15.43 -3.94
C GLY A 30 -2.32 -14.26 -2.97
N PHE A 31 -1.43 -13.29 -3.22
CA PHE A 31 -1.36 -12.07 -2.43
C PHE A 31 -2.48 -11.10 -2.81
N TYR A 32 -3.07 -10.45 -1.83
CA TYR A 32 -4.06 -9.42 -2.10
C TYR A 32 -3.40 -8.17 -2.68
N LEU A 33 -3.90 -7.70 -3.81
CA LEU A 33 -3.57 -6.40 -4.39
C LEU A 33 -4.58 -5.34 -3.92
N MET A 34 -5.82 -5.76 -3.68
CA MET A 34 -6.88 -4.96 -3.07
C MET A 34 -7.67 -5.84 -2.12
N CYS A 35 -8.06 -5.30 -0.97
CA CYS A 35 -8.89 -5.94 0.03
C CYS A 35 -9.79 -4.89 0.68
N GLU A 36 -10.75 -5.30 1.49
CA GLU A 36 -11.73 -4.40 2.11
C GLU A 36 -11.05 -3.29 2.91
N LYS A 37 -10.00 -3.62 3.65
CA LYS A 37 -9.20 -2.67 4.39
C LYS A 37 -7.72 -2.87 4.05
N MET A 38 -7.12 -1.90 3.39
CA MET A 38 -5.71 -1.93 3.01
C MET A 38 -4.81 -1.71 4.23
N PRO A 39 -3.56 -2.22 4.20
CA PRO A 39 -2.61 -1.96 5.27
C PRO A 39 -2.38 -0.47 5.48
N GLU A 40 -2.24 -0.07 6.74
CA GLU A 40 -1.93 1.30 7.12
C GLU A 40 -0.57 1.37 7.83
N LEU A 41 0.28 2.29 7.40
CA LEU A 41 1.57 2.52 8.03
C LEU A 41 1.35 3.16 9.41
N VAL A 42 1.88 2.53 10.46
CA VAL A 42 1.81 3.07 11.82
C VAL A 42 2.67 4.34 11.89
N GLY A 43 2.06 5.45 12.30
CA GLY A 43 2.69 6.77 12.31
C GLY A 43 2.60 7.51 10.97
N GLY A 44 2.02 6.88 9.94
CA GLY A 44 1.81 7.48 8.62
C GLY A 44 3.11 7.74 7.85
N MET A 45 2.97 8.34 6.68
CA MET A 45 4.12 8.69 5.83
C MET A 45 5.01 9.74 6.50
N ASP A 46 4.46 10.66 7.28
CA ASP A 46 5.25 11.66 8.02
C ASP A 46 6.16 11.00 9.06
N GLY A 47 5.67 10.01 9.78
CA GLY A 47 6.47 9.25 10.72
C GLY A 47 7.58 8.45 10.05
N LEU A 48 7.30 7.87 8.90
CA LEU A 48 8.29 7.19 8.08
C LEU A 48 9.38 8.15 7.60
N GLN A 49 8.97 9.30 7.09
CA GLN A 49 9.87 10.33 6.55
C GLN A 49 10.88 10.82 7.59
N LYS A 50 10.47 10.95 8.85
CA LYS A 50 11.35 11.35 9.96
C LYS A 50 12.41 10.31 10.30
N LYS A 51 12.23 9.05 9.92
CA LYS A 51 13.16 7.95 10.16
C LYS A 51 14.16 7.74 9.04
N ILE A 52 13.98 8.41 7.91
CA ILE A 52 14.88 8.33 6.76
C ILE A 52 16.19 9.04 7.10
N ARG A 53 17.29 8.32 6.91
CA ARG A 53 18.65 8.86 6.97
C ARG A 53 19.09 9.18 5.56
N TYR A 54 19.18 10.47 5.24
CA TYR A 54 19.58 10.88 3.91
C TYR A 54 21.02 10.44 3.64
N PRO A 55 21.29 9.64 2.59
CA PRO A 55 22.64 9.17 2.29
C PRO A 55 23.58 10.32 1.98
N LEU A 56 24.80 10.28 2.52
CA LEU A 56 25.79 11.34 2.32
C LEU A 56 26.10 11.55 0.83
N GLN A 57 26.26 10.49 0.10
CA GLN A 57 26.49 10.54 -1.35
C GLN A 57 25.36 11.28 -2.07
N ALA A 58 24.11 10.99 -1.72
CA ALA A 58 22.95 11.67 -2.30
C ALA A 58 22.91 13.16 -1.95
N LYS A 59 23.25 13.53 -0.71
CA LYS A 59 23.37 14.93 -0.30
C LYS A 59 24.45 15.65 -1.09
N THR A 60 25.63 15.07 -1.21
CA THR A 60 26.78 15.64 -1.92
C THR A 60 26.47 15.85 -3.40
N LEU A 61 25.78 14.92 -4.03
CA LEU A 61 25.41 14.99 -5.45
C LEU A 61 24.09 15.74 -5.71
N GLY A 62 23.40 16.17 -4.67
CA GLY A 62 22.08 16.82 -4.80
C GLY A 62 20.99 15.91 -5.34
N VAL A 63 21.08 14.61 -5.09
CA VAL A 63 20.11 13.63 -5.57
C VAL A 63 18.82 13.71 -4.76
N GLN A 64 17.72 13.99 -5.43
CA GLN A 64 16.37 14.06 -4.89
C GLN A 64 15.41 13.28 -5.77
N GLY A 65 14.32 12.78 -5.20
CA GLY A 65 13.29 12.09 -5.96
C GLY A 65 12.52 11.09 -5.12
N VAL A 66 11.97 10.09 -5.79
CA VAL A 66 11.10 9.07 -5.19
C VAL A 66 11.64 7.69 -5.52
N VAL A 67 11.75 6.85 -4.48
CA VAL A 67 11.99 5.41 -4.62
C VAL A 67 10.65 4.70 -4.45
N TYR A 68 10.27 3.87 -5.40
CA TYR A 68 9.08 3.03 -5.27
C TYR A 68 9.49 1.63 -4.84
N VAL A 69 8.99 1.21 -3.70
CA VAL A 69 9.27 -0.10 -3.13
C VAL A 69 7.98 -0.89 -3.02
N GLN A 70 7.95 -2.06 -3.62
CA GLN A 70 6.87 -3.02 -3.43
C GLN A 70 7.19 -3.85 -2.19
N ALA A 71 6.24 -3.94 -1.26
CA ALA A 71 6.37 -4.71 -0.04
C ALA A 71 5.25 -5.73 0.08
N ILE A 72 5.55 -6.86 0.70
CA ILE A 72 4.54 -7.80 1.17
C ILE A 72 4.36 -7.56 2.66
N ILE A 73 3.16 -7.13 3.02
CA ILE A 73 2.75 -6.89 4.40
C ILE A 73 1.97 -8.12 4.88
N ASN A 74 2.47 -8.78 5.91
CA ASN A 74 1.85 -10.00 6.43
C ASN A 74 0.66 -9.71 7.35
N GLU A 75 0.02 -10.76 7.83
CA GLU A 75 -1.16 -10.71 8.69
C GLU A 75 -0.89 -10.05 10.06
N LYS A 76 0.37 -9.94 10.45
CA LYS A 76 0.82 -9.25 11.67
C LYS A 76 1.22 -7.79 11.42
N GLY A 77 1.12 -7.31 10.17
CA GLY A 77 1.54 -5.97 9.79
C GLY A 77 3.05 -5.80 9.62
N LYS A 78 3.80 -6.89 9.55
CA LYS A 78 5.25 -6.86 9.29
C LYS A 78 5.54 -6.94 7.79
N VAL A 79 6.66 -6.36 7.40
CA VAL A 79 7.17 -6.44 6.04
C VAL A 79 7.96 -7.74 5.86
N ASP A 80 7.39 -8.69 5.11
CA ASP A 80 8.03 -9.99 4.84
C ASP A 80 9.09 -9.90 3.75
N SER A 81 8.82 -9.12 2.70
CA SER A 81 9.76 -8.95 1.59
C SER A 81 9.58 -7.58 0.93
N THR A 82 10.63 -7.14 0.25
CA THR A 82 10.65 -5.88 -0.48
C THR A 82 11.25 -6.08 -1.87
N LYS A 83 10.76 -5.32 -2.85
CA LYS A 83 11.29 -5.28 -4.21
C LYS A 83 11.32 -3.83 -4.69
N LEU A 84 12.46 -3.40 -5.22
CA LEU A 84 12.57 -2.09 -5.86
C LEU A 84 11.80 -2.10 -7.18
N VAL A 85 10.87 -1.17 -7.33
CA VAL A 85 10.10 -0.95 -8.56
C VAL A 85 10.71 0.19 -9.37
N LYS A 86 11.06 1.29 -8.70
CA LYS A 86 11.76 2.42 -9.30
C LYS A 86 12.91 2.86 -8.39
N LYS A 87 14.11 2.90 -8.97
CA LYS A 87 15.36 3.26 -8.29
C LYS A 87 15.66 4.74 -8.42
N LEU A 88 16.37 5.29 -7.44
CA LEU A 88 16.89 6.65 -7.45
C LEU A 88 18.44 6.68 -7.46
N GLY A 89 19.08 5.68 -6.86
CA GLY A 89 20.51 5.56 -6.73
C GLY A 89 21.11 6.36 -5.56
N ALA A 90 22.42 6.51 -5.55
CA ALA A 90 23.19 7.24 -4.55
C ALA A 90 22.94 6.84 -3.09
N GLY A 91 22.61 5.56 -2.84
CA GLY A 91 22.30 5.02 -1.52
C GLY A 91 20.83 5.18 -1.08
N CYS A 92 20.02 5.92 -1.85
CA CYS A 92 18.61 6.13 -1.52
C CYS A 92 17.78 4.84 -1.58
N ASP A 93 18.09 3.95 -2.52
CA ASP A 93 17.35 2.69 -2.69
C ASP A 93 17.52 1.78 -1.48
N GLU A 94 18.75 1.62 -0.99
CA GLU A 94 19.08 0.82 0.18
C GLU A 94 18.46 1.41 1.45
N GLU A 95 18.46 2.73 1.58
CA GLU A 95 17.85 3.44 2.71
C GLU A 95 16.32 3.30 2.70
N ALA A 96 15.69 3.39 1.54
CA ALA A 96 14.26 3.17 1.39
C ALA A 96 13.86 1.75 1.85
N ILE A 97 14.63 0.74 1.44
CA ILE A 97 14.41 -0.64 1.87
C ILE A 97 14.62 -0.78 3.38
N ARG A 98 15.68 -0.19 3.91
CA ARG A 98 15.99 -0.26 5.36
C ARG A 98 14.85 0.28 6.20
N VAL A 99 14.39 1.48 5.90
CA VAL A 99 13.34 2.14 6.68
C VAL A 99 12.01 1.40 6.56
N LEU A 100 11.71 0.88 5.38
CA LEU A 100 10.47 0.13 5.15
C LEU A 100 10.46 -1.22 5.88
N LYS A 101 11.57 -1.97 5.86
CA LYS A 101 11.69 -3.23 6.59
C LYS A 101 11.52 -3.09 8.09
N LYS A 102 11.89 -1.95 8.66
CA LYS A 102 11.73 -1.63 10.09
C LYS A 102 10.37 -1.04 10.43
N SER A 103 9.57 -0.73 9.44
CA SER A 103 8.25 -0.13 9.63
C SER A 103 7.23 -1.16 10.07
N LYS A 104 6.25 -0.69 10.83
CA LYS A 104 5.09 -1.48 11.26
C LYS A 104 3.84 -0.97 10.56
N PHE A 105 2.99 -1.90 10.18
CA PHE A 105 1.71 -1.64 9.57
C PHE A 105 0.58 -2.21 10.43
N LYS A 106 -0.58 -1.59 10.37
CA LYS A 106 -1.81 -2.29 10.66
C LYS A 106 -2.06 -3.19 9.46
N PRO A 107 -2.28 -4.51 9.65
CA PRO A 107 -2.44 -5.43 8.52
C PRO A 107 -3.68 -5.10 7.69
N GLY A 108 -3.69 -5.56 6.44
CA GLY A 108 -4.89 -5.54 5.63
C GLY A 108 -5.91 -6.57 6.12
N TYR A 109 -7.18 -6.28 5.90
CA TYR A 109 -8.28 -7.18 6.26
C TYR A 109 -9.17 -7.45 5.05
N ASP A 110 -9.62 -8.68 4.96
CA ASP A 110 -10.64 -9.09 4.00
C ASP A 110 -11.61 -10.07 4.68
N LYS A 111 -12.91 -9.81 4.58
CA LYS A 111 -13.96 -10.61 5.25
C LYS A 111 -13.71 -10.81 6.76
N GLY A 112 -13.25 -9.74 7.44
CA GLY A 112 -12.96 -9.72 8.88
C GLY A 112 -11.69 -10.46 9.30
N LYS A 113 -10.85 -10.91 8.37
CA LYS A 113 -9.60 -11.64 8.64
C LYS A 113 -8.39 -10.84 8.16
N PRO A 114 -7.27 -10.84 8.89
CA PRO A 114 -6.02 -10.26 8.41
C PRO A 114 -5.48 -11.07 7.22
N VAL A 115 -5.01 -10.38 6.21
CA VAL A 115 -4.54 -10.99 4.95
C VAL A 115 -3.16 -10.44 4.55
N LYS A 116 -2.43 -11.22 3.76
CA LYS A 116 -1.18 -10.77 3.15
C LYS A 116 -1.46 -9.90 1.94
N VAL A 117 -0.87 -8.71 1.94
CA VAL A 117 -1.09 -7.71 0.88
C VAL A 117 0.23 -7.35 0.21
N ARG A 118 0.23 -7.33 -1.11
CA ARG A 118 1.30 -6.77 -1.93
C ARG A 118 0.99 -5.31 -2.18
N PHE A 119 1.87 -4.44 -1.72
CA PHE A 119 1.63 -3.02 -1.64
C PHE A 119 2.87 -2.24 -2.08
N THR A 120 2.70 -1.25 -2.95
CA THR A 120 3.79 -0.40 -3.42
C THR A 120 3.72 0.95 -2.72
N LEU A 121 4.84 1.36 -2.12
CA LEU A 121 4.96 2.63 -1.39
C LEU A 121 5.97 3.55 -2.07
N PRO A 122 5.64 4.85 -2.18
CA PRO A 122 6.60 5.87 -2.57
C PRO A 122 7.41 6.33 -1.34
N ILE A 123 8.72 6.32 -1.45
CA ILE A 123 9.63 6.84 -0.42
C ILE A 123 10.29 8.09 -0.98
N PHE A 124 10.03 9.24 -0.35
CA PHE A 124 10.47 10.54 -0.83
C PHE A 124 11.82 10.93 -0.25
N PHE A 125 12.74 11.37 -1.11
CA PHE A 125 14.01 11.95 -0.75
C PHE A 125 14.05 13.41 -1.22
N ARG A 126 14.01 14.32 -0.27
CA ARG A 126 14.03 15.78 -0.49
C ARG A 126 15.07 16.41 0.41
N LEU A 127 15.88 17.29 -0.19
CA LEU A 127 16.87 18.11 0.51
C LEU A 127 16.26 19.39 1.07
#